data_9afeea23d9b01dfadede122b685b710f
#
_entry.id   9afeea23d9b01dfadede122b685b710f
#
_cell.length_a   1.000
_cell.length_b   1.000
_cell.length_c   1.000
_cell.angle_alpha   90.00
_cell.angle_beta   90.00
_cell.angle_gamma   90.00
#
_symmetry.space_group_name_H-M   'P 1'
#
loop_
_entity.id
_entity.type
_entity.pdbx_description
1 polymer ?
#
loop_
_entity_poly.entity_id
_entity_poly.type
_entity_poly.pdbx_seq_one_letter_code
_entity_poly.pdbx_strand_id
1 'polypeptide(L)'
;MQRLKGLVIKNTGSWYTVKTDDGRTVESKIKGNFRLKGIRSTNPVAVGDHVEIAVNQEGTAFITSIDERRNYIVRKSQNLSKQSHILAANVDQAVLVVTVNYPQTSTIFIDRFLASAEAYRVPVVLVFNKTDRLSPDELRYQQAVCQLYDTIGYACYEISATTGQGVDRLMPLLKDKITLLSGNSGVGKSTLINQILPHANLKTAEISDAHNTGMHTTTFSEMLALPEGGYLIDTPGIKGFGTFDIEPEELTSYFRDIFHFARDCKFSNCTHTHEPGCAVRQALADHYIAESRCQSYLSMRNDKDENKYREPY
;
A
#
# COMPACT_ATOMS: atom_id res chain seq x y z
N MET A 1 -27.33 -1.37 -27.38
CA MET A 1 -26.15 -1.46 -26.51
C MET A 1 -26.60 -1.97 -25.14
N GLN A 2 -26.06 -3.09 -24.72
CA GLN A 2 -26.30 -3.62 -23.37
C GLN A 2 -25.38 -2.89 -22.39
N ARG A 3 -25.93 -2.37 -21.29
CA ARG A 3 -25.16 -1.77 -20.20
C ARG A 3 -24.98 -2.79 -19.07
N LEU A 4 -23.77 -2.88 -18.55
CA LEU A 4 -23.40 -3.78 -17.45
C LEU A 4 -22.55 -3.01 -16.44
N LYS A 5 -22.72 -3.34 -15.17
CA LYS A 5 -21.85 -2.87 -14.10
C LYS A 5 -20.83 -3.93 -13.73
N GLY A 6 -19.69 -3.51 -13.23
CA GLY A 6 -18.64 -4.44 -12.79
C GLY A 6 -17.43 -3.77 -12.19
N LEU A 7 -16.50 -4.60 -11.75
CA LEU A 7 -15.26 -4.25 -11.10
C LEU A 7 -14.09 -4.39 -12.09
N VAL A 8 -13.24 -3.38 -12.18
CA VAL A 8 -11.99 -3.46 -12.98
C VAL A 8 -10.99 -4.31 -12.21
N ILE A 9 -10.66 -5.48 -12.74
CA ILE A 9 -9.74 -6.44 -12.10
C ILE A 9 -8.34 -6.47 -12.74
N LYS A 10 -8.18 -5.90 -13.95
CA LYS A 10 -6.89 -5.80 -14.63
C LYS A 10 -6.83 -4.57 -15.51
N ASN A 11 -5.66 -3.95 -15.56
CA ASN A 11 -5.36 -2.79 -16.39
C ASN A 11 -4.03 -3.02 -17.12
N THR A 12 -4.06 -2.99 -18.46
CA THR A 12 -2.88 -3.13 -19.32
C THR A 12 -2.55 -1.82 -20.05
N GLY A 13 -3.06 -0.70 -19.56
CA GLY A 13 -2.86 0.63 -20.15
C GLY A 13 -3.88 0.96 -21.25
N SER A 14 -4.11 0.07 -22.19
CA SER A 14 -5.07 0.26 -23.29
C SER A 14 -6.35 -0.56 -23.14
N TRP A 15 -6.29 -1.63 -22.36
CA TRP A 15 -7.38 -2.56 -22.12
C TRP A 15 -7.61 -2.75 -20.62
N TYR A 16 -8.86 -2.96 -20.27
CA TYR A 16 -9.35 -3.20 -18.93
C TYR A 16 -10.17 -4.47 -18.91
N THR A 17 -9.81 -5.39 -18.03
CA THR A 17 -10.62 -6.55 -17.77
C THR A 17 -11.62 -6.20 -16.67
N VAL A 18 -12.90 -6.26 -16.98
CA VAL A 18 -14.00 -5.96 -16.05
C VAL A 18 -14.72 -7.25 -15.68
N LYS A 19 -14.79 -7.55 -14.39
CA LYS A 19 -15.66 -8.61 -13.87
C LYS A 19 -17.02 -8.00 -13.59
N THR A 20 -18.01 -8.40 -14.37
CA THR A 20 -19.37 -7.87 -14.28
C THR A 20 -20.13 -8.49 -13.11
N ASP A 21 -21.18 -7.81 -12.62
CA ASP A 21 -21.98 -8.26 -11.47
C ASP A 21 -22.70 -9.59 -11.73
N ASP A 22 -22.92 -9.94 -13.00
CA ASP A 22 -23.46 -11.24 -13.41
C ASP A 22 -22.38 -12.35 -13.52
N GLY A 23 -21.13 -12.06 -13.12
CA GLY A 23 -20.03 -13.03 -13.03
C GLY A 23 -19.21 -13.20 -14.30
N ARG A 24 -19.55 -12.52 -15.41
CA ARG A 24 -18.77 -12.57 -16.66
C ARG A 24 -17.51 -11.72 -16.56
N THR A 25 -16.51 -12.06 -17.35
CA THR A 25 -15.30 -11.28 -17.54
C THR A 25 -15.32 -10.68 -18.95
N VAL A 26 -15.19 -9.34 -19.04
CA VAL A 26 -15.34 -8.60 -20.29
C VAL A 26 -14.14 -7.69 -20.51
N GLU A 27 -13.47 -7.84 -21.66
CA GLU A 27 -12.41 -6.94 -22.09
C GLU A 27 -13.01 -5.63 -22.60
N SER A 28 -12.56 -4.52 -22.04
CA SER A 28 -13.14 -3.21 -22.26
C SER A 28 -12.06 -2.17 -22.60
N LYS A 29 -12.45 -1.13 -23.34
CA LYS A 29 -11.62 0.04 -23.62
C LYS A 29 -12.25 1.29 -23.03
N ILE A 30 -11.48 2.35 -22.91
CA ILE A 30 -12.01 3.70 -22.63
C ILE A 30 -12.38 4.37 -23.95
N LYS A 31 -13.53 5.03 -24.01
CA LYS A 31 -13.92 5.84 -25.17
C LYS A 31 -13.08 7.12 -25.18
N GLY A 32 -12.54 7.51 -26.37
CA GLY A 32 -11.52 8.55 -26.53
C GLY A 32 -11.82 9.93 -25.92
N ASN A 33 -13.08 10.25 -25.60
CA ASN A 33 -13.50 11.51 -24.95
C ASN A 33 -13.76 11.36 -23.44
N PHE A 34 -13.35 10.24 -22.84
CA PHE A 34 -13.59 9.98 -21.42
C PHE A 34 -12.61 10.81 -20.57
N ARG A 35 -13.09 11.97 -20.08
CA ARG A 35 -12.35 12.82 -19.14
C ARG A 35 -13.07 12.83 -17.81
N LEU A 36 -12.45 12.30 -16.77
CA LEU A 36 -12.90 12.53 -15.40
C LEU A 36 -12.66 13.99 -15.02
N LYS A 37 -13.74 14.69 -14.62
CA LYS A 37 -13.66 16.06 -14.10
C LYS A 37 -12.71 16.06 -12.89
N GLY A 38 -11.58 16.78 -12.99
CA GLY A 38 -10.66 17.02 -11.88
C GLY A 38 -9.45 16.09 -11.81
N ILE A 39 -9.36 15.00 -12.57
CA ILE A 39 -8.20 14.11 -12.57
C ILE A 39 -7.39 14.31 -13.85
N ARG A 40 -6.19 14.90 -13.71
CA ARG A 40 -5.18 14.99 -14.78
C ARG A 40 -4.33 13.72 -14.78
N SER A 41 -4.92 12.59 -15.16
CA SER A 41 -4.21 11.33 -15.32
C SER A 41 -4.26 10.87 -16.78
N THR A 42 -3.16 10.30 -17.26
CA THR A 42 -3.12 9.64 -18.58
C THR A 42 -3.97 8.37 -18.60
N ASN A 43 -4.24 7.79 -17.45
CA ASN A 43 -5.01 6.58 -17.30
C ASN A 43 -6.06 6.79 -16.17
N PRO A 44 -7.28 7.21 -16.52
CA PRO A 44 -8.27 7.59 -15.52
C PRO A 44 -8.90 6.39 -14.79
N VAL A 45 -8.79 5.17 -15.33
CA VAL A 45 -9.35 3.93 -14.76
C VAL A 45 -8.25 3.11 -14.10
N ALA A 46 -8.49 2.64 -12.89
CA ALA A 46 -7.57 1.81 -12.10
C ALA A 46 -8.23 0.46 -11.73
N VAL A 47 -7.42 -0.50 -11.33
CA VAL A 47 -7.94 -1.71 -10.71
C VAL A 47 -8.69 -1.35 -9.42
N GLY A 48 -9.80 -2.03 -9.15
CA GLY A 48 -10.67 -1.70 -8.02
C GLY A 48 -11.75 -0.64 -8.32
N ASP A 49 -11.75 -0.02 -9.51
CA ASP A 49 -12.84 0.86 -9.93
C ASP A 49 -14.12 0.07 -10.21
N HIS A 50 -15.24 0.56 -9.68
CA HIS A 50 -16.56 0.15 -10.13
C HIS A 50 -16.94 0.97 -11.36
N VAL A 51 -17.30 0.29 -12.42
CA VAL A 51 -17.54 0.91 -13.73
C VAL A 51 -18.85 0.43 -14.38
N GLU A 52 -19.41 1.30 -15.22
CA GLU A 52 -20.43 0.89 -16.18
C GLU A 52 -19.77 0.70 -17.55
N ILE A 53 -20.04 -0.43 -18.19
CA ILE A 53 -19.59 -0.74 -19.54
C ILE A 53 -20.78 -0.87 -20.49
N ALA A 54 -20.58 -0.40 -21.73
CA ALA A 54 -21.55 -0.55 -22.82
C ALA A 54 -20.97 -1.52 -23.86
N VAL A 55 -21.66 -2.62 -24.11
CA VAL A 55 -21.28 -3.63 -25.11
C VAL A 55 -22.01 -3.29 -26.43
N ASN A 56 -21.26 -3.17 -27.51
CA ASN A 56 -21.82 -2.95 -28.84
C ASN A 56 -22.29 -4.27 -29.47
N GLN A 57 -22.90 -4.18 -30.67
CA GLN A 57 -23.40 -5.37 -31.39
C GLN A 57 -22.29 -6.30 -31.86
N GLU A 58 -21.04 -5.81 -31.96
CA GLU A 58 -19.85 -6.56 -32.38
C GLU A 58 -19.13 -7.20 -31.19
N GLY A 59 -19.66 -7.07 -29.96
CA GLY A 59 -19.06 -7.62 -28.75
C GLY A 59 -17.94 -6.78 -28.12
N THR A 60 -17.61 -5.61 -28.68
CA THR A 60 -16.64 -4.69 -28.08
C THR A 60 -17.28 -3.91 -26.94
N ALA A 61 -16.62 -3.89 -25.77
CA ALA A 61 -17.09 -3.17 -24.61
C ALA A 61 -16.30 -1.88 -24.39
N PHE A 62 -17.03 -0.84 -23.94
CA PHE A 62 -16.46 0.45 -23.62
C PHE A 62 -16.89 0.88 -22.22
N ILE A 63 -15.92 1.32 -21.41
CA ILE A 63 -16.19 1.95 -20.11
C ILE A 63 -16.85 3.31 -20.39
N THR A 64 -18.02 3.52 -19.82
CA THR A 64 -18.85 4.72 -20.02
C THR A 64 -18.89 5.61 -18.79
N SER A 65 -18.73 5.05 -17.59
CA SER A 65 -18.64 5.80 -16.34
C SER A 65 -17.80 5.03 -15.31
N ILE A 66 -17.29 5.79 -14.33
CA ILE A 66 -16.64 5.27 -13.12
C ILE A 66 -17.46 5.78 -11.96
N ASP A 67 -17.79 4.90 -11.02
CA ASP A 67 -18.48 5.26 -9.79
C ASP A 67 -17.55 6.08 -8.87
N GLU A 68 -18.10 6.81 -7.91
CA GLU A 68 -17.32 7.57 -6.95
C GLU A 68 -16.41 6.65 -6.15
N ARG A 69 -15.13 7.00 -6.08
CA ARG A 69 -14.12 6.25 -5.35
C ARG A 69 -14.19 6.56 -3.87
N ARG A 70 -14.23 5.56 -3.03
CA ARG A 70 -14.10 5.68 -1.58
C ARG A 70 -12.68 6.12 -1.17
N ASN A 71 -11.69 5.56 -1.82
CA ASN A 71 -10.27 5.90 -1.73
C ASN A 71 -9.54 5.49 -3.01
N TYR A 72 -8.32 5.94 -3.16
CA TYR A 72 -7.43 5.53 -4.26
C TYR A 72 -5.98 5.74 -3.87
N ILE A 73 -5.09 4.99 -4.48
CA ILE A 73 -3.65 5.03 -4.25
C ILE A 73 -2.97 5.56 -5.50
N VAL A 74 -2.12 6.56 -5.32
CA VAL A 74 -1.42 7.26 -6.41
C VAL A 74 0.07 6.97 -6.33
N ARG A 75 0.69 6.84 -7.49
CA ARG A 75 2.14 6.91 -7.66
C ARG A 75 2.48 8.19 -8.40
N LYS A 76 3.39 8.99 -7.85
CA LYS A 76 3.94 10.15 -8.54
C LYS A 76 4.80 9.68 -9.74
N SER A 77 4.64 10.29 -10.90
CA SER A 77 5.52 10.03 -12.04
C SER A 77 6.93 10.53 -11.74
N GLN A 78 7.95 9.74 -12.02
CA GLN A 78 9.36 10.15 -11.87
C GLN A 78 9.81 11.17 -12.91
N ASN A 79 9.03 11.38 -13.96
CA ASN A 79 9.28 12.36 -14.99
C ASN A 79 8.61 13.69 -14.63
N LEU A 80 9.19 14.81 -15.07
CA LEU A 80 8.77 16.21 -14.89
C LEU A 80 7.31 16.51 -15.28
N SER A 81 6.56 15.56 -15.82
CA SER A 81 5.13 15.68 -16.04
C SER A 81 4.40 15.54 -14.70
N LYS A 82 3.68 16.57 -14.28
CA LYS A 82 2.78 16.62 -13.10
C LYS A 82 1.63 15.58 -13.16
N GLN A 83 1.85 14.41 -13.76
CA GLN A 83 0.84 13.39 -13.95
C GLN A 83 1.02 12.29 -12.90
N SER A 84 0.03 12.14 -12.05
CA SER A 84 -0.07 11.04 -11.10
C SER A 84 -0.73 9.83 -11.74
N HIS A 85 -0.22 8.63 -11.47
CA HIS A 85 -0.86 7.38 -11.89
C HIS A 85 -1.61 6.77 -10.71
N ILE A 86 -2.90 6.56 -10.87
CA ILE A 86 -3.70 5.82 -9.90
C ILE A 86 -3.36 4.34 -10.06
N LEU A 87 -2.87 3.74 -8.98
CA LEU A 87 -2.44 2.34 -8.96
C LEU A 87 -3.59 1.40 -8.65
N ALA A 88 -4.43 1.78 -7.68
CA ALA A 88 -5.59 1.05 -7.25
C ALA A 88 -6.64 2.00 -6.67
N ALA A 89 -7.90 1.60 -6.71
CA ALA A 89 -9.03 2.32 -6.14
C ALA A 89 -9.87 1.38 -5.26
N ASN A 90 -10.67 1.97 -4.36
CA ASN A 90 -11.62 1.26 -3.49
C ASN A 90 -10.99 0.12 -2.68
N VAL A 91 -9.74 0.34 -2.22
CA VAL A 91 -8.98 -0.63 -1.42
C VAL A 91 -9.58 -0.68 -0.01
N ASP A 92 -9.89 -1.86 0.49
CA ASP A 92 -10.44 -2.05 1.83
C ASP A 92 -9.37 -2.01 2.91
N GLN A 93 -8.17 -2.51 2.58
CA GLN A 93 -7.01 -2.53 3.48
C GLN A 93 -5.71 -2.71 2.71
N ALA A 94 -4.60 -2.34 3.34
CA ALA A 94 -3.27 -2.68 2.88
C ALA A 94 -2.62 -3.66 3.87
N VAL A 95 -1.94 -4.67 3.35
CA VAL A 95 -1.06 -5.55 4.12
C VAL A 95 0.38 -5.17 3.79
N LEU A 96 1.09 -4.62 4.78
CA LEU A 96 2.50 -4.33 4.67
C LEU A 96 3.33 -5.49 5.20
N VAL A 97 3.98 -6.21 4.30
CA VAL A 97 4.91 -7.30 4.66
C VAL A 97 6.28 -6.70 4.97
N VAL A 98 6.75 -6.95 6.17
CA VAL A 98 8.03 -6.45 6.69
C VAL A 98 8.86 -7.59 7.26
N THR A 99 10.15 -7.37 7.39
CA THR A 99 11.10 -8.31 8.01
C THR A 99 12.08 -7.54 8.86
N VAL A 100 12.41 -8.05 10.05
CA VAL A 100 13.43 -7.41 10.91
C VAL A 100 14.84 -7.68 10.41
N ASN A 101 15.01 -8.75 9.64
CA ASN A 101 16.25 -9.09 8.94
C ASN A 101 15.94 -9.89 7.65
N TYR A 102 16.93 -9.98 6.73
CA TYR A 102 16.89 -10.82 5.51
C TYR A 102 15.81 -10.46 4.45
N PRO A 103 15.67 -9.19 4.00
CA PRO A 103 16.40 -7.96 4.34
C PRO A 103 15.76 -7.23 5.53
N GLN A 104 16.50 -6.33 6.13
CA GLN A 104 15.96 -5.46 7.19
C GLN A 104 14.98 -4.44 6.60
N THR A 105 13.83 -4.29 7.26
CA THR A 105 12.88 -3.19 7.00
C THR A 105 13.04 -2.16 8.13
N SER A 106 13.40 -0.94 7.79
CA SER A 106 13.54 0.13 8.79
C SER A 106 12.18 0.59 9.33
N THR A 107 12.14 1.02 10.59
CA THR A 107 10.94 1.63 11.18
C THR A 107 10.52 2.90 10.45
N ILE A 108 11.46 3.68 9.92
CA ILE A 108 11.19 4.85 9.09
C ILE A 108 10.38 4.46 7.85
N PHE A 109 10.71 3.35 7.18
CA PHE A 109 9.94 2.87 6.04
C PHE A 109 8.52 2.46 6.44
N ILE A 110 8.38 1.73 7.56
CA ILE A 110 7.06 1.33 8.08
C ILE A 110 6.22 2.58 8.37
N ASP A 111 6.78 3.54 9.08
CA ASP A 111 6.09 4.76 9.50
C ASP A 111 5.67 5.64 8.33
N ARG A 112 6.51 5.74 7.29
CA ARG A 112 6.16 6.42 6.04
C ARG A 112 4.99 5.75 5.33
N PHE A 113 5.02 4.43 5.28
CA PHE A 113 3.92 3.67 4.70
C PHE A 113 2.61 3.91 5.47
N LEU A 114 2.68 3.83 6.81
CA LEU A 114 1.53 4.06 7.68
C LEU A 114 0.96 5.47 7.51
N ALA A 115 1.81 6.51 7.53
CA ALA A 115 1.38 7.90 7.34
C ALA A 115 0.71 8.10 5.97
N SER A 116 1.26 7.50 4.90
CA SER A 116 0.65 7.56 3.57
C SER A 116 -0.68 6.83 3.52
N ALA A 117 -0.80 5.68 4.17
CA ALA A 117 -2.05 4.94 4.23
C ALA A 117 -3.14 5.71 5.00
N GLU A 118 -2.79 6.38 6.10
CA GLU A 118 -3.70 7.26 6.84
C GLU A 118 -4.19 8.42 5.93
N ALA A 119 -3.29 9.05 5.18
CA ALA A 119 -3.63 10.11 4.24
C ALA A 119 -4.63 9.64 3.16
N TYR A 120 -4.50 8.40 2.70
CA TYR A 120 -5.42 7.76 1.74
C TYR A 120 -6.65 7.11 2.39
N ARG A 121 -6.76 7.11 3.72
CA ARG A 121 -7.82 6.45 4.47
C ARG A 121 -7.89 4.94 4.18
N VAL A 122 -6.75 4.30 4.09
CA VAL A 122 -6.61 2.86 3.88
C VAL A 122 -6.11 2.21 5.18
N PRO A 123 -6.92 1.37 5.84
CA PRO A 123 -6.47 0.61 7.01
C PRO A 123 -5.26 -0.27 6.69
N VAL A 124 -4.30 -0.36 7.62
CA VAL A 124 -3.09 -1.17 7.44
C VAL A 124 -3.02 -2.30 8.46
N VAL A 125 -2.63 -3.46 7.95
CA VAL A 125 -2.20 -4.62 8.74
C VAL A 125 -0.71 -4.82 8.51
N LEU A 126 0.08 -4.93 9.58
CA LEU A 126 1.51 -5.23 9.51
C LEU A 126 1.73 -6.74 9.60
N VAL A 127 2.49 -7.29 8.67
CA VAL A 127 2.82 -8.72 8.63
C VAL A 127 4.33 -8.89 8.72
N PHE A 128 4.82 -9.33 9.87
CA PHE A 128 6.22 -9.63 10.13
C PHE A 128 6.52 -11.03 9.65
N ASN A 129 7.24 -11.14 8.53
CA ASN A 129 7.54 -12.41 7.86
C ASN A 129 8.94 -12.92 8.20
N LYS A 130 9.21 -14.19 7.87
CA LYS A 130 10.47 -14.91 8.04
C LYS A 130 10.84 -15.18 9.51
N THR A 131 9.85 -15.38 10.35
CA THR A 131 10.07 -15.74 11.76
C THR A 131 10.92 -17.00 11.93
N ASP A 132 10.87 -17.92 10.96
CA ASP A 132 11.64 -19.16 10.89
C ASP A 132 13.16 -18.96 10.76
N ARG A 133 13.61 -17.76 10.38
CA ARG A 133 15.02 -17.45 10.16
C ARG A 133 15.65 -16.59 11.25
N LEU A 134 14.85 -16.14 12.22
CA LEU A 134 15.30 -15.20 13.23
C LEU A 134 15.97 -15.92 14.42
N SER A 135 17.06 -15.33 14.89
CA SER A 135 17.66 -15.70 16.17
C SER A 135 16.74 -15.32 17.35
N PRO A 136 16.97 -15.86 18.54
CA PRO A 136 16.18 -15.49 19.73
C PRO A 136 16.18 -13.98 20.04
N ASP A 137 17.29 -13.28 19.77
CA ASP A 137 17.39 -11.83 19.97
C ASP A 137 16.60 -11.05 18.94
N GLU A 138 16.65 -11.46 17.68
CA GLU A 138 15.86 -10.87 16.59
C GLU A 138 14.37 -11.10 16.79
N LEU A 139 13.96 -12.27 17.30
CA LEU A 139 12.56 -12.54 17.67
C LEU A 139 12.09 -11.62 18.79
N ARG A 140 12.90 -11.40 19.84
CA ARG A 140 12.56 -10.44 20.91
C ARG A 140 12.40 -9.01 20.36
N TYR A 141 13.30 -8.62 19.48
CA TYR A 141 13.21 -7.32 18.81
C TYR A 141 11.93 -7.21 17.96
N GLN A 142 11.61 -8.24 17.16
CA GLN A 142 10.39 -8.29 16.38
C GLN A 142 9.14 -8.15 17.25
N GLN A 143 9.07 -8.89 18.37
CA GLN A 143 7.96 -8.81 19.32
C GLN A 143 7.81 -7.41 19.91
N ALA A 144 8.92 -6.75 20.25
CA ALA A 144 8.90 -5.39 20.77
C ALA A 144 8.37 -4.39 19.71
N VAL A 145 8.76 -4.55 18.45
CA VAL A 145 8.26 -3.72 17.34
C VAL A 145 6.78 -4.01 17.06
N CYS A 146 6.36 -5.28 17.07
CA CYS A 146 4.95 -5.64 16.97
C CYS A 146 4.13 -5.00 18.09
N GLN A 147 4.58 -5.11 19.33
CA GLN A 147 3.91 -4.51 20.49
C GLN A 147 3.78 -3.00 20.37
N LEU A 148 4.83 -2.31 19.87
CA LEU A 148 4.79 -0.87 19.63
C LEU A 148 3.64 -0.51 18.67
N TYR A 149 3.59 -1.15 17.49
CA TYR A 149 2.57 -0.82 16.50
C TYR A 149 1.17 -1.25 16.90
N ASP A 150 1.03 -2.38 17.60
CA ASP A 150 -0.26 -2.82 18.14
C ASP A 150 -0.80 -1.83 19.18
N THR A 151 0.05 -1.31 20.06
CA THR A 151 -0.31 -0.26 21.04
C THR A 151 -0.78 1.02 20.36
N ILE A 152 -0.22 1.36 19.19
CA ILE A 152 -0.65 2.52 18.38
C ILE A 152 -1.98 2.23 17.65
N GLY A 153 -2.42 0.97 17.60
CA GLY A 153 -3.67 0.53 16.98
C GLY A 153 -3.53 0.01 15.54
N TYR A 154 -2.34 -0.50 15.18
CA TYR A 154 -2.11 -1.23 13.94
C TYR A 154 -2.03 -2.72 14.23
N ALA A 155 -2.95 -3.52 13.67
CA ALA A 155 -2.91 -4.96 13.84
C ALA A 155 -1.62 -5.56 13.27
N CYS A 156 -0.93 -6.39 14.09
CA CYS A 156 0.34 -7.00 13.74
C CYS A 156 0.24 -8.53 13.76
N TYR A 157 0.83 -9.17 12.75
CA TYR A 157 0.87 -10.62 12.62
C TYR A 157 2.30 -11.07 12.36
N GLU A 158 2.73 -12.11 13.07
CA GLU A 158 4.01 -12.77 12.89
C GLU A 158 3.80 -14.06 12.12
N ILE A 159 4.52 -14.24 11.01
CA ILE A 159 4.37 -15.38 10.12
C ILE A 159 5.70 -15.89 9.59
N SER A 160 5.68 -17.11 9.09
CA SER A 160 6.65 -17.61 8.12
C SER A 160 5.92 -18.07 6.87
N ALA A 161 6.05 -17.29 5.79
CA ALA A 161 5.46 -17.64 4.50
C ALA A 161 6.10 -18.92 3.92
N THR A 162 7.34 -19.25 4.30
CA THR A 162 8.05 -20.46 3.84
C THR A 162 7.50 -21.72 4.50
N THR A 163 7.25 -21.69 5.81
CA THR A 163 6.74 -22.85 6.56
C THR A 163 5.22 -22.90 6.63
N GLY A 164 4.53 -21.79 6.29
CA GLY A 164 3.09 -21.62 6.43
C GLY A 164 2.64 -21.22 7.84
N GLN A 165 3.55 -21.13 8.81
CA GLN A 165 3.21 -20.77 10.18
C GLN A 165 2.55 -19.39 10.26
N GLY A 166 1.38 -19.32 10.88
CA GLY A 166 0.62 -18.09 11.12
C GLY A 166 -0.09 -17.52 9.89
N VAL A 167 0.07 -18.11 8.69
CA VAL A 167 -0.59 -17.65 7.45
C VAL A 167 -2.09 -17.87 7.52
N ASP A 168 -2.54 -18.93 8.19
CA ASP A 168 -3.95 -19.23 8.42
C ASP A 168 -4.70 -18.09 9.11
N ARG A 169 -4.03 -17.35 10.01
CA ARG A 169 -4.61 -16.20 10.71
C ARG A 169 -4.86 -14.98 9.80
N LEU A 170 -4.22 -14.94 8.63
CA LEU A 170 -4.45 -13.87 7.66
C LEU A 170 -5.72 -14.11 6.81
N MET A 171 -6.11 -15.37 6.58
CA MET A 171 -7.22 -15.71 5.69
C MET A 171 -8.55 -15.00 6.06
N PRO A 172 -8.99 -15.00 7.34
CA PRO A 172 -10.21 -14.28 7.72
C PRO A 172 -10.13 -12.76 7.49
N LEU A 173 -8.92 -12.18 7.56
CA LEU A 173 -8.71 -10.75 7.32
C LEU A 173 -8.85 -10.38 5.84
N LEU A 174 -8.51 -11.31 4.95
CA LEU A 174 -8.49 -11.10 3.49
C LEU A 174 -9.85 -11.38 2.85
N LYS A 175 -10.69 -12.17 3.53
CA LYS A 175 -11.99 -12.59 3.03
C LYS A 175 -12.88 -11.41 2.66
N ASP A 176 -13.47 -11.46 1.46
CA ASP A 176 -14.39 -10.47 0.91
C ASP A 176 -13.84 -9.03 0.84
N LYS A 177 -12.50 -8.87 0.87
CA LYS A 177 -11.85 -7.56 0.82
C LYS A 177 -10.95 -7.41 -0.40
N ILE A 178 -10.83 -6.18 -0.86
CA ILE A 178 -9.80 -5.75 -1.79
C ILE A 178 -8.59 -5.35 -0.98
N THR A 179 -7.57 -6.21 -0.96
CA THR A 179 -6.35 -6.04 -0.15
C THR A 179 -5.16 -5.70 -1.02
N LEU A 180 -4.54 -4.56 -0.77
CA LEU A 180 -3.25 -4.20 -1.36
C LEU A 180 -2.12 -4.90 -0.60
N LEU A 181 -1.30 -5.69 -1.27
CA LEU A 181 -0.10 -6.28 -0.69
C LEU A 181 1.12 -5.43 -1.04
N SER A 182 1.84 -4.97 -0.01
CA SER A 182 3.01 -4.11 -0.15
C SER A 182 4.17 -4.57 0.72
N GLY A 183 5.34 -4.01 0.51
CA GLY A 183 6.58 -4.30 1.25
C GLY A 183 7.80 -4.25 0.33
N ASN A 184 8.99 -4.17 0.92
CA ASN A 184 10.26 -4.11 0.20
C ASN A 184 10.52 -5.35 -0.67
N SER A 185 11.48 -5.25 -1.59
CA SER A 185 11.97 -6.42 -2.33
C SER A 185 12.57 -7.43 -1.34
N GLY A 186 12.34 -8.73 -1.59
CA GLY A 186 12.92 -9.79 -0.77
C GLY A 186 12.24 -10.07 0.57
N VAL A 187 11.22 -9.32 1.01
CA VAL A 187 10.50 -9.60 2.28
C VAL A 187 9.59 -10.84 2.23
N GLY A 188 9.42 -11.44 1.04
CA GLY A 188 8.67 -12.69 0.87
C GLY A 188 7.22 -12.53 0.41
N LYS A 189 6.84 -11.41 -0.23
CA LYS A 189 5.48 -11.22 -0.77
C LYS A 189 5.04 -12.33 -1.72
N SER A 190 5.86 -12.65 -2.73
CA SER A 190 5.52 -13.70 -3.70
C SER A 190 5.40 -15.09 -3.05
N THR A 191 6.23 -15.37 -2.04
CA THR A 191 6.12 -16.60 -1.25
C THR A 191 4.81 -16.63 -0.47
N LEU A 192 4.42 -15.52 0.14
CA LEU A 192 3.15 -15.40 0.86
C LEU A 192 1.95 -15.55 -0.09
N ILE A 193 1.98 -14.90 -1.27
CA ILE A 193 0.91 -15.06 -2.26
C ILE A 193 0.80 -16.52 -2.70
N ASN A 194 1.92 -17.20 -2.99
CA ASN A 194 1.90 -18.61 -3.39
C ASN A 194 1.40 -19.52 -2.26
N GLN A 195 1.61 -19.16 -1.00
CA GLN A 195 1.06 -19.88 0.15
C GLN A 195 -0.46 -19.72 0.26
N ILE A 196 -0.96 -18.50 0.01
CA ILE A 196 -2.40 -18.18 0.03
C ILE A 196 -3.10 -18.70 -1.24
N LEU A 197 -2.44 -18.58 -2.39
CA LEU A 197 -2.93 -18.94 -3.72
C LEU A 197 -1.93 -19.87 -4.42
N PRO A 198 -1.92 -21.18 -4.12
CA PRO A 198 -0.94 -22.12 -4.69
C PRO A 198 -0.96 -22.17 -6.23
N HIS A 199 -2.10 -21.82 -6.85
CA HIS A 199 -2.25 -21.80 -8.30
C HIS A 199 -1.73 -20.51 -8.96
N ALA A 200 -1.43 -19.45 -8.19
CA ALA A 200 -0.89 -18.20 -8.74
C ALA A 200 0.51 -18.39 -9.33
N ASN A 201 1.27 -19.36 -8.81
CA ASN A 201 2.58 -19.81 -9.30
C ASN A 201 3.53 -18.66 -9.62
N LEU A 202 3.56 -17.63 -8.73
CA LEU A 202 4.41 -16.47 -8.89
C LEU A 202 5.88 -16.88 -8.73
N LYS A 203 6.74 -16.37 -9.60
CA LYS A 203 8.18 -16.59 -9.48
C LYS A 203 8.68 -15.99 -8.17
N THR A 204 9.14 -16.85 -7.27
CA THR A 204 9.87 -16.45 -6.06
C THR A 204 11.32 -16.23 -6.48
N ALA A 205 11.78 -14.98 -6.49
CA ALA A 205 13.21 -14.70 -6.63
C ALA A 205 13.87 -15.05 -5.30
N GLU A 206 14.68 -16.09 -5.26
CA GLU A 206 15.81 -16.13 -4.34
C GLU A 206 16.66 -14.89 -4.61
N ILE A 207 17.27 -14.33 -3.56
CA ILE A 207 18.19 -13.19 -3.66
C ILE A 207 19.33 -13.65 -4.56
N SER A 208 19.16 -13.55 -5.87
CA SER A 208 20.24 -13.74 -6.81
C SER A 208 20.85 -12.37 -7.05
N ASP A 209 22.11 -12.22 -6.65
CA ASP A 209 23.06 -11.21 -7.13
C ASP A 209 23.21 -11.34 -8.66
N ALA A 210 22.20 -10.95 -9.39
CA ALA A 210 22.26 -10.85 -10.83
C ALA A 210 21.85 -9.44 -11.23
N HIS A 211 22.84 -8.55 -11.24
CA HIS A 211 22.87 -7.47 -12.20
C HIS A 211 22.57 -8.05 -13.59
N ASN A 212 21.46 -7.66 -14.22
CA ASN A 212 21.55 -7.14 -15.57
C ASN A 212 20.21 -6.66 -16.13
N THR A 213 20.32 -5.44 -16.67
CA THR A 213 19.69 -4.94 -17.90
C THR A 213 18.20 -5.06 -18.07
N GLY A 214 17.53 -3.90 -17.91
CA GLY A 214 16.58 -3.39 -18.89
C GLY A 214 15.55 -4.37 -19.43
N MET A 215 14.69 -4.90 -18.59
CA MET A 215 13.37 -5.31 -19.04
C MET A 215 12.35 -4.40 -18.39
N HIS A 216 11.56 -3.75 -19.22
CA HIS A 216 10.41 -2.95 -18.85
C HIS A 216 9.58 -3.72 -17.83
N THR A 217 9.68 -3.33 -16.57
CA THR A 217 8.77 -3.82 -15.53
C THR A 217 7.39 -3.33 -15.91
N THR A 218 6.59 -4.24 -16.44
CA THR A 218 5.22 -4.02 -16.85
C THR A 218 4.46 -3.38 -15.69
N THR A 219 4.10 -2.12 -15.83
CA THR A 219 3.43 -1.28 -14.83
C THR A 219 1.94 -1.62 -14.77
N PHE A 220 1.57 -2.88 -14.94
CA PHE A 220 0.19 -3.31 -14.98
C PHE A 220 -0.20 -3.89 -13.64
N SER A 221 -1.30 -3.35 -13.09
CA SER A 221 -1.89 -3.86 -11.85
C SER A 221 -2.94 -4.92 -12.18
N GLU A 222 -2.92 -6.02 -11.44
CA GLU A 222 -3.88 -7.11 -11.56
C GLU A 222 -4.38 -7.51 -10.17
N MET A 223 -5.65 -7.87 -10.08
CA MET A 223 -6.29 -8.37 -8.88
C MET A 223 -6.35 -9.89 -8.95
N LEU A 224 -5.75 -10.55 -7.98
CA LEU A 224 -5.79 -12.01 -7.81
C LEU A 224 -7.01 -12.36 -6.95
N ALA A 225 -7.95 -13.11 -7.52
CA ALA A 225 -9.14 -13.53 -6.79
C ALA A 225 -8.78 -14.53 -5.68
N LEU A 226 -9.33 -14.33 -4.48
CA LEU A 226 -9.19 -15.23 -3.35
C LEU A 226 -10.27 -16.33 -3.37
N PRO A 227 -9.97 -17.57 -2.94
CA PRO A 227 -10.92 -18.68 -2.94
C PRO A 227 -12.16 -18.43 -2.09
N GLU A 228 -12.02 -17.72 -0.97
CA GLU A 228 -13.09 -17.41 -0.03
C GLU A 228 -13.76 -16.04 -0.29
N GLY A 229 -13.54 -15.46 -1.47
CA GLY A 229 -13.98 -14.11 -1.82
C GLY A 229 -12.94 -13.04 -1.52
N GLY A 230 -13.06 -11.90 -2.23
CA GLY A 230 -12.10 -10.80 -2.17
C GLY A 230 -10.97 -10.93 -3.19
N TYR A 231 -10.02 -9.98 -3.11
CA TYR A 231 -8.93 -9.86 -4.06
C TYR A 231 -7.64 -9.42 -3.38
N LEU A 232 -6.50 -9.95 -3.85
CA LEU A 232 -5.19 -9.41 -3.59
C LEU A 232 -4.75 -8.56 -4.79
N ILE A 233 -4.29 -7.34 -4.54
CA ILE A 233 -3.61 -6.51 -5.53
C ILE A 233 -2.12 -6.67 -5.26
N ASP A 234 -1.42 -7.40 -6.12
CA ASP A 234 0.04 -7.40 -6.13
C ASP A 234 0.50 -6.29 -7.06
N THR A 235 1.28 -5.41 -6.53
CA THR A 235 1.82 -4.30 -7.28
C THR A 235 3.33 -4.46 -7.40
N PRO A 236 3.81 -5.19 -8.42
CA PRO A 236 5.23 -5.26 -8.73
C PRO A 236 5.74 -3.83 -8.96
N GLY A 237 6.67 -3.38 -8.11
CA GLY A 237 7.29 -2.07 -8.28
C GLY A 237 6.60 -0.89 -7.59
N ILE A 238 5.71 -1.09 -6.61
CA ILE A 238 5.40 -0.04 -5.64
C ILE A 238 6.59 0.11 -4.67
N LYS A 239 7.74 0.48 -5.19
CA LYS A 239 8.83 1.09 -4.40
C LYS A 239 8.48 2.51 -3.94
N GLY A 240 7.28 2.98 -4.20
CA GLY A 240 6.86 4.36 -4.03
C GLY A 240 5.52 4.56 -3.32
N PHE A 241 4.96 3.55 -2.66
CA PHE A 241 3.92 3.81 -1.66
C PHE A 241 4.60 4.49 -0.47
N GLY A 242 4.27 5.74 -0.20
CA GLY A 242 4.94 6.53 0.83
C GLY A 242 5.73 7.73 0.29
N THR A 243 5.78 7.95 -1.02
CA THR A 243 6.25 9.22 -1.60
C THR A 243 5.07 10.14 -1.91
N PHE A 244 4.16 10.26 -0.96
CA PHE A 244 3.07 11.22 -1.07
C PHE A 244 3.59 12.60 -0.64
N ASP A 245 3.22 13.65 -1.36
CA ASP A 245 3.39 15.03 -0.92
C ASP A 245 2.46 15.27 0.27
N ILE A 246 2.87 14.84 1.44
CA ILE A 246 2.24 15.23 2.69
C ILE A 246 2.82 16.59 3.04
N GLU A 247 1.95 17.60 3.06
CA GLU A 247 2.39 18.91 3.56
C GLU A 247 2.85 18.78 5.01
N PRO A 248 3.97 19.40 5.38
CA PRO A 248 4.53 19.28 6.73
C PRO A 248 3.53 19.62 7.85
N GLU A 249 2.56 20.49 7.56
CA GLU A 249 1.49 20.92 8.46
C GLU A 249 0.47 19.83 8.73
N GLU A 250 0.24 18.95 7.75
CA GLU A 250 -0.74 17.84 7.84
C GLU A 250 -0.14 16.58 8.49
N LEU A 251 1.19 16.46 8.49
CA LEU A 251 1.90 15.25 8.89
C LEU A 251 1.51 14.74 10.28
N THR A 252 1.29 15.65 11.23
CA THR A 252 0.87 15.32 12.60
C THR A 252 -0.41 14.47 12.59
N SER A 253 -1.35 14.76 11.69
CA SER A 253 -2.65 14.08 11.59
C SER A 253 -2.52 12.62 11.14
N TYR A 254 -1.41 12.25 10.52
CA TYR A 254 -1.16 10.92 9.97
C TYR A 254 -0.27 10.03 10.87
N PHE A 255 0.12 10.55 12.05
CA PHE A 255 0.80 9.79 13.09
C PHE A 255 -0.12 9.67 14.30
N ARG A 256 -0.83 8.55 14.44
CA ARG A 256 -1.90 8.34 15.44
C ARG A 256 -1.48 8.66 16.87
N ASP A 257 -0.32 8.18 17.28
CA ASP A 257 0.28 8.41 18.59
C ASP A 257 0.66 9.89 18.79
N ILE A 258 1.35 10.50 17.85
CA ILE A 258 1.72 11.92 17.88
C ILE A 258 0.45 12.78 17.85
N PHE A 259 -0.53 12.48 17.00
CA PHE A 259 -1.79 13.21 16.91
C PHE A 259 -2.59 13.16 18.22
N HIS A 260 -2.54 12.02 18.92
CA HIS A 260 -3.21 11.88 20.23
C HIS A 260 -2.74 12.94 21.22
N PHE A 261 -1.42 13.11 21.38
CA PHE A 261 -0.83 14.06 22.30
C PHE A 261 -0.78 15.50 21.77
N ALA A 262 -0.79 15.67 20.44
CA ALA A 262 -0.72 16.99 19.81
C ALA A 262 -1.89 17.90 20.18
N ARG A 263 -3.03 17.33 20.56
CA ARG A 263 -4.25 18.05 21.00
C ARG A 263 -4.03 18.87 22.26
N ASP A 264 -3.07 18.45 23.09
CA ASP A 264 -2.73 19.08 24.36
C ASP A 264 -1.55 20.07 24.26
N CYS A 265 -1.05 20.30 23.02
CA CYS A 265 -0.01 21.29 22.79
C CYS A 265 -0.51 22.71 23.03
N LYS A 266 0.34 23.56 23.61
CA LYS A 266 0.03 24.97 23.84
C LYS A 266 -0.32 25.75 22.58
N PHE A 267 0.27 25.40 21.43
CA PHE A 267 0.07 26.07 20.14
C PHE A 267 -0.59 25.11 19.15
N SER A 268 -1.62 25.61 18.47
CA SER A 268 -2.36 24.82 17.46
C SER A 268 -1.53 24.46 16.22
N ASN A 269 -0.48 25.23 15.93
CA ASN A 269 0.46 25.00 14.83
C ASN A 269 1.81 24.45 15.33
N CYS A 270 1.80 23.72 16.45
CA CYS A 270 3.02 23.15 17.05
C CYS A 270 3.66 22.18 16.06
N THR A 271 4.95 22.33 15.84
CA THR A 271 5.76 21.47 14.96
C THR A 271 6.40 20.29 15.70
N HIS A 272 6.28 20.28 17.03
CA HIS A 272 6.82 19.28 17.95
C HIS A 272 8.36 19.21 17.95
N THR A 273 9.02 20.27 17.48
CA THR A 273 10.49 20.36 17.38
C THR A 273 11.11 21.09 18.55
N HIS A 274 10.70 22.33 18.82
CA HIS A 274 11.34 23.21 19.81
C HIS A 274 10.37 24.05 20.65
N GLU A 275 9.07 23.97 20.36
CA GLU A 275 8.07 24.83 20.99
C GLU A 275 7.96 24.56 22.50
N PRO A 276 7.87 25.61 23.31
CA PRO A 276 7.63 25.47 24.74
C PRO A 276 6.20 24.99 25.00
N GLY A 277 6.03 24.06 25.95
CA GLY A 277 4.71 23.50 26.27
C GLY A 277 4.18 22.54 25.19
N CYS A 278 5.07 21.87 24.46
CA CYS A 278 4.73 20.84 23.50
C CYS A 278 4.44 19.53 24.23
N ALA A 279 3.16 19.07 24.18
CA ALA A 279 2.73 17.83 24.83
C ALA A 279 3.35 16.59 24.17
N VAL A 280 3.62 16.61 22.87
CA VAL A 280 4.28 15.50 22.16
C VAL A 280 5.73 15.32 22.66
N ARG A 281 6.49 16.41 22.88
CA ARG A 281 7.83 16.31 23.43
C ARG A 281 7.81 15.83 24.89
N GLN A 282 6.82 16.23 25.67
CA GLN A 282 6.63 15.71 27.02
C GLN A 282 6.31 14.22 26.99
N ALA A 283 5.37 13.79 26.13
CA ALA A 283 5.01 12.39 25.96
C ALA A 283 6.21 11.51 25.49
N LEU A 284 7.11 12.06 24.67
CA LEU A 284 8.37 11.40 24.32
C LEU A 284 9.28 11.26 25.55
N ALA A 285 9.44 12.30 26.33
CA ALA A 285 10.27 12.28 27.55
C ALA A 285 9.74 11.31 28.61
N ASP A 286 8.42 11.16 28.69
CA ASP A 286 7.70 10.26 29.59
C ASP A 286 7.55 8.84 29.02
N HIS A 287 8.14 8.56 27.85
CA HIS A 287 8.11 7.25 27.15
C HIS A 287 6.72 6.78 26.69
N TYR A 288 5.74 7.67 26.53
CA TYR A 288 4.45 7.37 25.92
C TYR A 288 4.49 7.30 24.39
N ILE A 289 5.47 8.00 23.80
CA ILE A 289 5.78 7.90 22.36
C ILE A 289 7.18 7.30 22.22
N ALA A 290 7.32 6.31 21.35
CA ALA A 290 8.63 5.72 21.08
C ALA A 290 9.54 6.70 20.34
N GLU A 291 10.83 6.69 20.68
CA GLU A 291 11.84 7.54 20.03
C GLU A 291 11.89 7.32 18.52
N SER A 292 11.81 6.07 18.06
CA SER A 292 11.78 5.71 16.64
C SER A 292 10.63 6.39 15.88
N ARG A 293 9.46 6.53 16.51
CA ARG A 293 8.30 7.22 15.93
C ARG A 293 8.54 8.71 15.76
N CYS A 294 9.11 9.37 16.80
CA CYS A 294 9.49 10.76 16.71
C CYS A 294 10.58 10.99 15.66
N GLN A 295 11.57 10.11 15.57
CA GLN A 295 12.61 10.17 14.53
C GLN A 295 12.03 10.06 13.14
N SER A 296 11.10 9.12 12.91
CA SER A 296 10.40 8.96 11.64
C SER A 296 9.59 10.22 11.28
N TYR A 297 8.84 10.76 12.23
CA TYR A 297 8.07 12.00 12.06
C TYR A 297 8.98 13.18 11.66
N LEU A 298 10.06 13.41 12.39
CA LEU A 298 11.00 14.49 12.12
C LEU A 298 11.73 14.29 10.78
N SER A 299 12.07 13.03 10.44
CA SER A 299 12.64 12.69 9.13
C SER A 299 11.69 13.07 8.00
N MET A 300 10.41 12.71 8.10
CA MET A 300 9.41 13.04 7.08
C MET A 300 9.15 14.54 6.99
N ARG A 301 9.10 15.24 8.14
CA ARG A 301 8.88 16.67 8.19
C ARG A 301 10.02 17.48 7.54
N ASN A 302 11.25 16.99 7.68
CA ASN A 302 12.45 17.67 7.17
C ASN A 302 12.79 17.27 5.72
N ASP A 303 12.03 16.36 5.12
CA ASP A 303 12.25 15.95 3.74
C ASP A 303 11.92 17.08 2.78
N LYS A 304 12.97 17.73 2.29
CA LYS A 304 12.90 18.71 1.20
C LYS A 304 13.28 18.11 -0.16
N ASP A 305 13.69 16.84 -0.18
CA ASP A 305 14.31 16.24 -1.38
C ASP A 305 13.73 14.87 -1.73
N GLU A 306 12.99 14.82 -2.81
CA GLU A 306 12.31 13.62 -3.32
C GLU A 306 13.29 12.49 -3.73
N ASN A 307 14.60 12.76 -3.80
CA ASN A 307 15.63 11.84 -4.26
C ASN A 307 16.45 11.15 -3.17
N LYS A 308 16.29 11.53 -1.91
CA LYS A 308 17.15 11.10 -0.79
C LYS A 308 16.96 9.65 -0.34
N TYR A 309 15.89 9.00 -0.79
CA TYR A 309 15.51 7.63 -0.38
C TYR A 309 15.66 6.59 -1.48
N ARG A 310 16.49 6.87 -2.47
CA ARG A 310 17.08 5.80 -3.28
C ARG A 310 18.20 5.21 -2.44
N GLU A 311 17.96 4.06 -1.81
CA GLU A 311 19.07 3.27 -1.30
C GLU A 311 20.05 3.06 -2.45
N PRO A 312 21.35 3.35 -2.25
CA PRO A 312 22.35 2.95 -3.22
C PRO A 312 22.28 1.43 -3.36
N TYR A 313 22.33 0.96 -4.58
CA TYR A 313 22.31 -0.45 -4.97
C TYR A 313 23.47 -1.21 -4.33
#